data_77ad0051e41df7008b72a407fb6d6fb6
#
_entry.id   77ad0051e41df7008b72a407fb6d6fb6
#
_cell.length_a   1.000
_cell.length_b   1.000
_cell.length_c   1.000
_cell.angle_alpha   90.00
_cell.angle_beta   90.00
_cell.angle_gamma   90.00
#
_symmetry.space_group_name_H-M   'P 1'
#
loop_
_entity.id
_entity.type
_entity.pdbx_description
1 polymer ?
#
loop_
_entity_poly.entity_id
_entity_poly.type
_entity_poly.pdbx_seq_one_letter_code
_entity_poly.pdbx_strand_id
1 'polypeptide(L)'
;MSVVHRVRLPVGASALVDAGHRVEPSEVLATRRAVEGGVTVPVAARLRRSADTGGELIVVRPGEVLAAGDRLAADERGNEVLVTAACVYLGYDPGDGSALVAPLGAAEPLLGHVRGEVSSVSADAIEIAVAGALVSGVGGSGRAVHGELRVAVHEPGEELRAGAIDVSATGRIVVGGSRASAETLTRARAMGVAGIVLGGVLDKDLRDFEATQARRREVGGVDDDFAVVVLEGYGKVGLDAELFAWFRAHDGHLASLFGDAARLYVYDAEPPPGRRVLPRPGSRVVAHRRPFAGGAGELVRELDGLHANHAGIAARSGIVRFDDGRTAVVPLANLEATERR
;
A
#
# COMPACT_ATOMS: atom_id res chain seq x y z
N MET A 1 -2.35 2.76 -23.61
CA MET A 1 -3.06 3.45 -22.54
C MET A 1 -2.12 3.53 -21.33
N SER A 2 -2.02 4.63 -20.62
CA SER A 2 -1.17 4.71 -19.42
C SER A 2 -2.04 4.76 -18.16
N VAL A 3 -1.55 4.11 -17.12
CA VAL A 3 -2.18 4.09 -15.78
C VAL A 3 -1.25 4.82 -14.82
N VAL A 4 -1.80 5.69 -13.98
CA VAL A 4 -0.99 6.41 -12.98
C VAL A 4 -0.79 5.53 -11.75
N HIS A 5 0.48 5.31 -11.39
CA HIS A 5 0.90 4.73 -10.12
C HIS A 5 1.42 5.85 -9.22
N ARG A 6 0.92 5.92 -8.00
CA ARG A 6 1.30 6.96 -7.02
C ARG A 6 2.11 6.35 -5.89
N VAL A 7 3.35 6.79 -5.76
CA VAL A 7 4.25 6.46 -4.64
C VAL A 7 4.16 7.60 -3.63
N ARG A 8 3.68 7.31 -2.43
CA ARG A 8 3.59 8.32 -1.36
C ARG A 8 4.95 8.60 -0.75
N LEU A 9 5.24 9.87 -0.54
CA LEU A 9 6.41 10.32 0.17
C LEU A 9 6.01 10.63 1.63
N PRO A 10 6.48 9.86 2.61
CA PRO A 10 6.25 10.18 4.01
C PRO A 10 7.01 11.46 4.40
N VAL A 11 6.62 12.07 5.51
CA VAL A 11 7.30 13.24 6.06
C VAL A 11 8.79 12.94 6.27
N GLY A 12 9.66 13.83 5.80
CA GLY A 12 11.12 13.63 5.84
C GLY A 12 11.69 12.77 4.72
N ALA A 13 10.86 12.34 3.75
CA ALA A 13 11.35 11.72 2.53
C ALA A 13 11.91 12.77 1.55
N SER A 14 12.89 12.37 0.75
CA SER A 14 13.47 13.18 -0.30
C SER A 14 13.43 12.43 -1.62
N ALA A 15 12.77 13.00 -2.63
CA ALA A 15 12.77 12.45 -3.98
C ALA A 15 14.19 12.51 -4.57
N LEU A 16 14.55 11.46 -5.31
CA LEU A 16 15.83 11.34 -6.04
C LEU A 16 15.62 11.39 -7.56
N VAL A 17 14.38 11.52 -8.02
CA VAL A 17 14.00 11.55 -9.43
C VAL A 17 13.17 12.77 -9.72
N ASP A 18 13.20 13.22 -10.98
CA ASP A 18 12.44 14.35 -11.50
C ASP A 18 11.37 13.88 -12.52
N ALA A 19 10.44 14.77 -12.86
CA ALA A 19 9.47 14.52 -13.93
C ALA A 19 10.20 14.25 -15.27
N GLY A 20 9.71 13.26 -16.03
CA GLY A 20 10.31 12.77 -17.26
C GLY A 20 11.35 11.66 -17.06
N HIS A 21 11.74 11.35 -15.82
CA HIS A 21 12.67 10.26 -15.54
C HIS A 21 11.99 8.90 -15.81
N ARG A 22 12.69 7.99 -16.52
CA ARG A 22 12.22 6.61 -16.72
C ARG A 22 12.68 5.75 -15.56
N VAL A 23 11.76 4.99 -15.01
CA VAL A 23 12.00 4.19 -13.82
C VAL A 23 11.79 2.69 -14.09
N GLU A 24 12.59 1.88 -13.40
CA GLU A 24 12.49 0.42 -13.35
C GLU A 24 12.01 -0.05 -11.96
N PRO A 25 11.42 -1.26 -11.83
CA PRO A 25 10.82 -1.69 -10.57
C PRO A 25 11.76 -1.74 -9.36
N SER A 26 13.04 -2.00 -9.58
CA SER A 26 14.08 -2.07 -8.53
C SER A 26 14.78 -0.74 -8.27
N GLU A 27 14.40 0.33 -8.97
CA GLU A 27 15.05 1.63 -8.84
C GLU A 27 14.60 2.39 -7.59
N VAL A 28 15.55 3.04 -6.94
CA VAL A 28 15.30 3.88 -5.76
C VAL A 28 14.80 5.24 -6.23
N LEU A 29 13.54 5.56 -5.93
CA LEU A 29 12.90 6.83 -6.31
C LEU A 29 13.06 7.93 -5.29
N ALA A 30 13.22 7.54 -4.02
CA ALA A 30 13.34 8.46 -2.91
C ALA A 30 14.10 7.81 -1.76
N THR A 31 14.54 8.61 -0.81
CA THR A 31 14.89 8.13 0.52
C THR A 31 13.79 8.48 1.50
N ARG A 32 13.48 7.56 2.42
CA ARG A 32 12.57 7.80 3.54
C ARG A 32 13.32 7.60 4.85
N ARG A 33 12.80 8.21 5.93
CA ARG A 33 13.30 7.96 7.28
C ARG A 33 12.12 7.55 8.16
N ALA A 34 12.31 6.52 8.97
CA ALA A 34 11.33 6.15 9.98
C ALA A 34 11.21 7.29 10.99
N VAL A 35 9.98 7.64 11.36
CA VAL A 35 9.71 8.57 12.46
C VAL A 35 9.73 7.74 13.74
N GLU A 36 10.67 8.04 14.63
CA GLU A 36 10.79 7.37 15.94
C GLU A 36 9.83 8.00 16.96
N GLY A 37 9.75 7.40 18.15
CA GLY A 37 8.91 7.91 19.23
C GLY A 37 9.25 9.35 19.62
N GLY A 38 8.24 10.11 20.05
CA GLY A 38 8.41 11.51 20.42
C GLY A 38 9.37 11.72 21.59
N VAL A 39 10.19 12.75 21.51
CA VAL A 39 11.13 13.22 22.53
C VAL A 39 10.79 14.67 22.88
N THR A 40 10.83 15.02 24.16
CA THR A 40 10.60 16.39 24.62
C THR A 40 11.91 17.16 24.72
N VAL A 41 11.91 18.40 24.23
CA VAL A 41 13.01 19.36 24.34
C VAL A 41 12.56 20.49 25.25
N PRO A 42 13.16 20.70 26.45
CA PRO A 42 12.70 21.69 27.42
C PRO A 42 13.08 23.11 26.99
N VAL A 43 12.36 23.68 26.04
CA VAL A 43 12.64 24.98 25.41
C VAL A 43 12.57 26.11 26.43
N ALA A 44 11.48 26.20 27.20
CA ALA A 44 11.30 27.27 28.18
C ALA A 44 12.43 27.28 29.21
N ALA A 45 12.80 26.11 29.74
CA ALA A 45 13.89 25.98 30.70
C ALA A 45 15.26 26.41 30.11
N ARG A 46 15.56 25.98 28.85
CA ARG A 46 16.82 26.34 28.18
C ARG A 46 16.94 27.83 27.90
N LEU A 47 15.84 28.51 27.57
CA LEU A 47 15.79 29.93 27.30
C LEU A 47 15.48 30.77 28.55
N ARG A 48 15.36 30.13 29.74
CA ARG A 48 15.03 30.77 31.00
C ARG A 48 13.73 31.61 30.94
N ARG A 49 12.70 31.05 30.36
CA ARG A 49 11.36 31.61 30.20
C ARG A 49 10.34 30.77 30.95
N SER A 50 9.16 31.34 31.19
CA SER A 50 8.04 30.57 31.76
C SER A 50 7.46 29.62 30.68
N ALA A 51 6.83 28.54 31.12
CA ALA A 51 6.31 27.52 30.23
C ALA A 51 5.21 28.07 29.28
N ASP A 52 4.38 28.97 29.75
CA ASP A 52 3.30 29.59 29.01
C ASP A 52 3.80 30.51 27.86
N THR A 53 4.95 31.15 28.01
CA THR A 53 5.53 32.07 27.01
C THR A 53 6.58 31.43 26.11
N GLY A 54 7.08 30.24 26.46
CA GLY A 54 8.14 29.56 25.72
C GLY A 54 7.73 29.19 24.28
N GLY A 55 6.45 28.98 24.03
CA GLY A 55 5.92 28.65 22.70
C GLY A 55 6.06 29.78 21.67
N GLU A 56 6.08 31.04 22.11
CA GLU A 56 6.28 32.22 21.24
C GLU A 56 7.69 32.29 20.67
N LEU A 57 8.65 31.59 21.30
CA LEU A 57 10.05 31.55 20.90
C LEU A 57 10.36 30.44 19.87
N ILE A 58 9.40 29.57 19.58
CA ILE A 58 9.51 28.52 18.54
C ILE A 58 9.55 29.20 17.18
N VAL A 59 10.56 28.89 16.36
CA VAL A 59 10.77 29.51 15.06
C VAL A 59 10.37 28.61 13.89
N VAL A 60 9.83 27.42 14.18
CA VAL A 60 9.45 26.38 13.23
C VAL A 60 7.96 26.02 13.36
N ARG A 61 7.39 25.38 12.33
CA ARG A 61 5.97 25.00 12.30
C ARG A 61 5.80 23.51 12.58
N PRO A 62 4.68 23.09 13.21
CA PRO A 62 4.37 21.67 13.34
C PRO A 62 4.39 20.95 11.97
N GLY A 63 5.06 19.78 11.92
CA GLY A 63 5.31 19.03 10.69
C GLY A 63 6.60 19.41 9.96
N GLU A 64 7.30 20.44 10.35
CA GLU A 64 8.57 20.85 9.74
C GLU A 64 9.70 19.87 10.11
N VAL A 65 10.52 19.53 9.11
CA VAL A 65 11.69 18.65 9.25
C VAL A 65 12.91 19.50 9.53
N LEU A 66 13.62 19.17 10.59
CA LEU A 66 14.83 19.82 11.05
C LEU A 66 16.03 18.88 10.90
N ALA A 67 17.15 19.39 10.42
CA ALA A 67 18.43 18.69 10.45
C ALA A 67 19.12 18.88 11.82
N ALA A 68 20.07 18.02 12.15
CA ALA A 68 20.89 18.22 13.33
C ALA A 68 21.62 19.58 13.26
N GLY A 69 21.49 20.39 14.32
CA GLY A 69 22.02 21.74 14.38
C GLY A 69 21.05 22.85 13.96
N ASP A 70 19.88 22.50 13.41
CA ASP A 70 18.87 23.49 13.07
C ASP A 70 18.23 24.10 14.34
N ARG A 71 17.78 25.34 14.17
CA ARG A 71 17.18 26.15 15.24
C ARG A 71 15.72 25.74 15.44
N LEU A 72 15.40 25.28 16.66
CA LEU A 72 14.05 24.99 17.09
C LEU A 72 13.37 26.23 17.72
N ALA A 73 14.13 26.96 18.52
CA ALA A 73 13.64 28.16 19.21
C ALA A 73 14.77 29.20 19.38
N ALA A 74 14.41 30.48 19.47
CA ALA A 74 15.35 31.58 19.74
C ALA A 74 14.69 32.69 20.53
N ASP A 75 15.46 33.38 21.40
CA ASP A 75 15.01 34.59 22.07
C ASP A 75 15.65 35.86 21.43
N GLU A 76 15.12 37.02 21.79
CA GLU A 76 15.59 38.33 21.32
C GLU A 76 17.04 38.65 21.70
N ARG A 77 17.62 37.93 22.68
CA ARG A 77 19.00 38.08 23.15
C ARG A 77 19.98 37.22 22.36
N GLY A 78 19.50 36.45 21.38
CA GLY A 78 20.31 35.56 20.57
C GLY A 78 20.62 34.22 21.22
N ASN A 79 19.94 33.85 22.35
CA ASN A 79 20.03 32.50 22.84
C ASN A 79 19.15 31.57 21.97
N GLU A 80 19.69 30.41 21.63
CA GLU A 80 19.09 29.49 20.70
C GLU A 80 18.93 28.10 21.32
N VAL A 81 17.88 27.39 20.93
CA VAL A 81 17.71 25.95 21.19
C VAL A 81 17.85 25.24 19.85
N LEU A 82 18.91 24.47 19.69
CA LEU A 82 19.19 23.69 18.50
C LEU A 82 18.78 22.23 18.73
N VAL A 83 18.32 21.57 17.67
CA VAL A 83 18.08 20.12 17.69
C VAL A 83 19.41 19.37 17.55
N THR A 84 19.55 18.24 18.25
CA THR A 84 20.79 17.45 18.29
C THR A 84 20.83 16.37 17.20
N ALA A 85 19.68 16.02 16.65
CA ALA A 85 19.52 15.02 15.60
C ALA A 85 18.43 15.47 14.63
N ALA A 86 18.43 14.90 13.42
CA ALA A 86 17.34 15.14 12.47
C ALA A 86 16.00 14.69 13.09
N CYS A 87 14.98 15.54 13.02
CA CYS A 87 13.67 15.28 13.64
C CYS A 87 12.55 16.03 12.93
N VAL A 88 11.32 15.67 13.24
CA VAL A 88 10.10 16.42 12.88
C VAL A 88 9.62 17.16 14.13
N TYR A 89 9.36 18.45 14.03
CA TYR A 89 8.72 19.20 15.11
C TYR A 89 7.22 18.91 15.12
N LEU A 90 6.68 18.48 16.24
CA LEU A 90 5.26 18.09 16.37
C LEU A 90 4.40 19.15 17.08
N GLY A 91 4.96 19.91 18.00
CA GLY A 91 4.22 20.93 18.73
C GLY A 91 4.92 21.34 20.02
N TYR A 92 4.29 22.30 20.73
CA TYR A 92 4.77 22.82 22.03
C TYR A 92 3.70 22.58 23.10
N ASP A 93 4.13 22.11 24.26
CA ASP A 93 3.27 21.94 25.43
C ASP A 93 3.48 23.11 26.40
N PRO A 94 2.49 24.02 26.56
CA PRO A 94 2.60 25.12 27.51
C PRO A 94 2.49 24.66 28.98
N GLY A 95 2.10 23.42 29.25
CA GLY A 95 1.99 22.90 30.61
C GLY A 95 3.35 22.65 31.27
N ASP A 96 4.32 22.16 30.48
CA ASP A 96 5.68 21.88 30.97
C ASP A 96 6.78 22.73 30.29
N GLY A 97 6.42 23.51 29.28
CA GLY A 97 7.35 24.36 28.55
C GLY A 97 8.28 23.63 27.57
N SER A 98 7.86 22.47 27.09
CA SER A 98 8.63 21.63 26.21
C SER A 98 8.11 21.61 24.77
N ALA A 99 9.01 21.54 23.82
CA ALA A 99 8.69 21.18 22.43
C ALA A 99 8.75 19.66 22.26
N LEU A 100 7.75 19.08 21.60
CA LEU A 100 7.73 17.67 21.20
C LEU A 100 8.35 17.57 19.80
N VAL A 101 9.38 16.76 19.68
CA VAL A 101 10.03 16.43 18.40
C VAL A 101 10.03 14.90 18.22
N ALA A 102 9.93 14.44 16.98
CA ALA A 102 10.06 13.02 16.64
C ALA A 102 11.37 12.81 15.88
N PRO A 103 12.37 12.13 16.46
CA PRO A 103 13.62 11.83 15.76
C PRO A 103 13.37 11.05 14.46
N LEU A 104 14.20 11.33 13.47
CA LEU A 104 14.21 10.60 12.21
C LEU A 104 15.33 9.56 12.23
N GLY A 105 14.97 8.31 12.01
CA GLY A 105 15.90 7.20 11.89
C GLY A 105 16.83 7.29 10.68
N ALA A 106 17.57 6.23 10.40
CA ALA A 106 18.42 6.12 9.23
C ALA A 106 17.61 6.28 7.92
N ALA A 107 18.28 6.80 6.89
CA ALA A 107 17.68 6.89 5.58
C ALA A 107 17.54 5.47 4.96
N GLU A 108 16.36 5.12 4.49
CA GLU A 108 16.05 3.87 3.81
C GLU A 108 15.61 4.15 2.37
N PRO A 109 15.93 3.27 1.42
CA PRO A 109 15.48 3.43 0.05
C PRO A 109 13.95 3.24 -0.05
N LEU A 110 13.31 4.06 -0.89
CA LEU A 110 11.92 3.93 -1.29
C LEU A 110 11.86 3.62 -2.79
N LEU A 111 11.41 2.41 -3.13
CA LEU A 111 11.28 1.96 -4.50
C LEU A 111 9.87 2.20 -5.02
N GLY A 112 9.74 2.40 -6.34
CA GLY A 112 8.43 2.50 -7.00
C GLY A 112 7.78 1.16 -7.29
N HIS A 113 8.59 0.12 -7.42
CA HIS A 113 8.20 -1.24 -7.80
C HIS A 113 7.43 -1.32 -9.12
N VAL A 114 7.48 -0.29 -9.96
CA VAL A 114 6.86 -0.25 -11.29
C VAL A 114 7.85 0.23 -12.33
N ARG A 115 7.62 -0.17 -13.60
CA ARG A 115 8.28 0.39 -14.78
C ARG A 115 7.39 1.47 -15.38
N GLY A 116 7.96 2.64 -15.66
CA GLY A 116 7.20 3.74 -16.25
C GLY A 116 8.01 5.01 -16.41
N GLU A 117 7.32 6.15 -16.52
CA GLU A 117 7.91 7.48 -16.59
C GLU A 117 7.30 8.37 -15.49
N VAL A 118 8.15 9.05 -14.74
CA VAL A 118 7.69 9.99 -13.71
C VAL A 118 6.93 11.13 -14.37
N SER A 119 5.64 11.24 -14.08
CA SER A 119 4.77 12.30 -14.62
C SER A 119 4.79 13.55 -13.75
N SER A 120 4.93 13.39 -12.43
CA SER A 120 5.02 14.51 -11.49
C SER A 120 5.74 14.12 -10.20
N VAL A 121 6.37 15.09 -9.58
CA VAL A 121 6.96 14.99 -8.23
C VAL A 121 6.41 16.13 -7.40
N SER A 122 5.81 15.80 -6.25
CA SER A 122 5.31 16.75 -5.26
C SER A 122 5.94 16.48 -3.88
N ALA A 123 5.64 17.30 -2.90
CA ALA A 123 6.16 17.11 -1.53
C ALA A 123 5.64 15.81 -0.86
N ASP A 124 4.51 15.28 -1.30
CA ASP A 124 3.82 14.13 -0.69
C ASP A 124 3.75 12.89 -1.59
N ALA A 125 4.12 13.00 -2.88
CA ALA A 125 4.03 11.88 -3.81
C ALA A 125 4.91 12.04 -5.06
N ILE A 126 5.27 10.88 -5.62
CA ILE A 126 5.79 10.73 -6.99
C ILE A 126 4.72 10.00 -7.79
N GLU A 127 4.30 10.55 -8.91
CA GLU A 127 3.36 9.92 -9.84
C GLU A 127 4.12 9.37 -11.05
N ILE A 128 3.81 8.12 -11.41
CA ILE A 128 4.47 7.39 -12.49
C ILE A 128 3.43 6.96 -13.50
N ALA A 129 3.60 7.34 -14.74
CA ALA A 129 2.80 6.86 -15.86
C ALA A 129 3.31 5.48 -16.29
N VAL A 130 2.53 4.44 -16.01
CA VAL A 130 2.82 3.03 -16.34
C VAL A 130 2.15 2.69 -17.67
N ALA A 131 2.95 2.28 -18.66
CA ALA A 131 2.43 1.80 -19.94
C ALA A 131 2.00 0.34 -19.81
N GLY A 132 0.70 0.07 -19.92
CA GLY A 132 0.13 -1.28 -19.80
C GLY A 132 -1.24 -1.31 -19.15
N ALA A 133 -1.59 -2.46 -18.59
CA ALA A 133 -2.86 -2.73 -17.96
C ALA A 133 -2.76 -2.75 -16.43
N LEU A 134 -3.80 -2.27 -15.75
CA LEU A 134 -4.00 -2.42 -14.32
C LEU A 134 -5.15 -3.42 -14.06
N VAL A 135 -4.82 -4.49 -13.36
CA VAL A 135 -5.79 -5.45 -12.81
C VAL A 135 -5.92 -5.21 -11.32
N SER A 136 -7.09 -4.78 -10.87
CA SER A 136 -7.37 -4.53 -9.45
C SER A 136 -8.05 -5.73 -8.81
N GLY A 137 -7.51 -6.23 -7.71
CA GLY A 137 -8.11 -7.29 -6.90
C GLY A 137 -9.02 -6.76 -5.80
N VAL A 138 -9.61 -7.69 -5.06
CA VAL A 138 -10.46 -7.39 -3.89
C VAL A 138 -9.68 -7.46 -2.58
N GLY A 139 -8.56 -8.19 -2.56
CA GLY A 139 -7.70 -8.36 -1.39
C GLY A 139 -6.36 -8.97 -1.76
N GLY A 140 -5.49 -9.11 -0.79
CA GLY A 140 -4.17 -9.67 -0.97
C GLY A 140 -3.32 -9.59 0.30
N SER A 141 -2.07 -9.97 0.18
CA SER A 141 -1.09 -9.99 1.27
C SER A 141 0.31 -9.83 0.71
N GLY A 142 1.23 -9.34 1.52
CA GLY A 142 2.64 -9.17 1.17
C GLY A 142 2.95 -7.84 0.53
N ARG A 143 4.22 -7.66 0.17
CA ARG A 143 4.77 -6.41 -0.38
C ARG A 143 4.66 -6.37 -1.90
N ALA A 144 5.18 -5.30 -2.48
CA ALA A 144 5.33 -5.20 -3.93
C ALA A 144 6.46 -6.10 -4.44
N VAL A 145 6.19 -6.80 -5.53
CA VAL A 145 7.14 -7.66 -6.23
C VAL A 145 7.01 -7.45 -7.74
N HIS A 146 8.01 -7.89 -8.49
CA HIS A 146 7.98 -7.86 -9.96
C HIS A 146 8.53 -9.15 -10.54
N GLY A 147 8.11 -9.48 -11.74
CA GLY A 147 8.53 -10.70 -12.44
C GLY A 147 7.71 -10.94 -13.69
N GLU A 148 8.03 -12.00 -14.44
CA GLU A 148 7.23 -12.44 -15.57
C GLU A 148 5.98 -13.17 -15.09
N LEU A 149 4.86 -12.94 -15.75
CA LEU A 149 3.64 -13.72 -15.54
C LEU A 149 3.85 -15.17 -16.00
N ARG A 150 3.30 -16.11 -15.23
CA ARG A 150 3.20 -17.52 -15.59
C ARG A 150 1.84 -18.08 -15.22
N VAL A 151 1.06 -18.49 -16.19
CA VAL A 151 -0.21 -19.18 -15.95
C VAL A 151 0.08 -20.64 -15.66
N ALA A 152 -0.20 -21.10 -14.43
CA ALA A 152 0.16 -22.42 -13.93
C ALA A 152 -0.99 -23.44 -13.90
N VAL A 153 -2.17 -23.05 -14.41
CA VAL A 153 -3.38 -23.89 -14.46
C VAL A 153 -3.98 -23.88 -15.86
N HIS A 154 -4.81 -24.87 -16.18
CA HIS A 154 -5.40 -25.02 -17.52
C HIS A 154 -6.76 -24.36 -17.63
N GLU A 155 -7.50 -24.26 -16.51
CA GLU A 155 -8.86 -23.76 -16.44
C GLU A 155 -9.02 -22.70 -15.34
N PRO A 156 -9.94 -21.72 -15.54
CA PRO A 156 -10.15 -20.62 -14.58
C PRO A 156 -10.67 -21.08 -13.21
N GLY A 157 -11.32 -22.25 -13.13
CA GLY A 157 -11.82 -22.85 -11.89
C GLY A 157 -10.86 -23.82 -11.22
N GLU A 158 -9.72 -24.10 -11.82
CA GLU A 158 -8.75 -25.07 -11.31
C GLU A 158 -8.03 -24.54 -10.07
N GLU A 159 -7.82 -25.43 -9.09
CA GLU A 159 -7.07 -25.09 -7.88
C GLU A 159 -5.55 -25.14 -8.17
N LEU A 160 -4.84 -24.10 -7.78
CA LEU A 160 -3.37 -24.09 -7.85
C LEU A 160 -2.82 -25.04 -6.77
N ARG A 161 -2.27 -26.16 -7.20
CA ARG A 161 -1.70 -27.16 -6.31
C ARG A 161 -0.20 -27.02 -6.18
N ALA A 162 0.35 -27.45 -5.05
CA ALA A 162 1.78 -27.41 -4.79
C ALA A 162 2.63 -28.09 -5.89
N GLY A 163 2.11 -29.14 -6.53
CA GLY A 163 2.77 -29.85 -7.62
C GLY A 163 2.90 -29.06 -8.93
N ALA A 164 2.09 -28.03 -9.13
CA ALA A 164 2.19 -27.13 -10.29
C ALA A 164 3.30 -26.07 -10.16
N ILE A 165 3.92 -25.99 -8.97
CA ILE A 165 5.00 -25.04 -8.68
C ILE A 165 6.33 -25.78 -8.70
N ASP A 166 7.10 -25.53 -9.72
CA ASP A 166 8.45 -26.09 -9.94
C ASP A 166 9.51 -24.98 -10.02
N VAL A 167 10.77 -25.37 -10.22
CA VAL A 167 11.92 -24.46 -10.28
C VAL A 167 11.76 -23.38 -11.37
N SER A 168 11.03 -23.67 -12.46
CA SER A 168 10.82 -22.71 -13.53
C SER A 168 9.90 -21.53 -13.14
N ALA A 169 9.21 -21.62 -11.99
CA ALA A 169 8.41 -20.53 -11.44
C ALA A 169 9.23 -19.55 -10.57
N THR A 170 10.50 -19.81 -10.32
CA THR A 170 11.39 -18.94 -9.54
C THR A 170 11.44 -17.53 -10.15
N GLY A 171 11.24 -16.49 -9.33
CA GLY A 171 11.23 -15.09 -9.74
C GLY A 171 9.99 -14.67 -10.55
N ARG A 172 9.02 -15.56 -10.78
CA ARG A 172 7.84 -15.28 -11.58
C ARG A 172 6.61 -14.94 -10.71
N ILE A 173 5.64 -14.26 -11.32
CA ILE A 173 4.31 -14.05 -10.78
C ILE A 173 3.40 -15.14 -11.35
N VAL A 174 3.01 -16.08 -10.50
CA VAL A 174 2.21 -17.24 -10.90
C VAL A 174 0.72 -16.91 -10.87
N VAL A 175 0.03 -17.14 -11.96
CA VAL A 175 -1.42 -17.00 -12.07
C VAL A 175 -2.05 -18.39 -11.89
N GLY A 176 -2.83 -18.55 -10.82
CA GLY A 176 -3.68 -19.72 -10.56
C GLY A 176 -5.12 -19.47 -10.99
N GLY A 177 -5.96 -20.49 -10.82
CA GLY A 177 -7.37 -20.43 -11.17
C GLY A 177 -8.24 -19.99 -10.00
N SER A 178 -8.75 -20.95 -9.20
CA SER A 178 -9.72 -20.64 -8.15
C SER A 178 -9.07 -20.29 -6.80
N ARG A 179 -8.17 -21.10 -6.29
CA ARG A 179 -7.53 -20.92 -4.98
C ARG A 179 -6.20 -21.64 -4.87
N ALA A 180 -5.45 -21.31 -3.82
CA ALA A 180 -4.31 -22.07 -3.33
C ALA A 180 -4.47 -22.29 -1.81
N SER A 181 -3.98 -23.45 -1.30
CA SER A 181 -3.91 -23.70 0.14
C SER A 181 -2.73 -22.96 0.78
N ALA A 182 -2.73 -22.80 2.11
CA ALA A 182 -1.60 -22.25 2.86
C ALA A 182 -0.29 -23.01 2.60
N GLU A 183 -0.36 -24.35 2.42
CA GLU A 183 0.78 -25.18 2.04
C GLU A 183 1.32 -24.80 0.66
N THR A 184 0.43 -24.63 -0.33
CA THR A 184 0.80 -24.22 -1.69
C THR A 184 1.47 -22.84 -1.69
N LEU A 185 0.93 -21.87 -0.95
CA LEU A 185 1.54 -20.54 -0.79
C LEU A 185 2.92 -20.60 -0.15
N THR A 186 3.05 -21.41 0.91
CA THR A 186 4.33 -21.61 1.62
C THR A 186 5.36 -22.26 0.70
N ARG A 187 4.96 -23.27 -0.09
CA ARG A 187 5.84 -23.92 -1.07
C ARG A 187 6.27 -22.95 -2.17
N ALA A 188 5.33 -22.19 -2.72
CA ALA A 188 5.62 -21.20 -3.77
C ALA A 188 6.70 -20.21 -3.31
N ARG A 189 6.53 -19.66 -2.12
CA ARG A 189 7.53 -18.78 -1.53
C ARG A 189 8.89 -19.49 -1.34
N ALA A 190 8.88 -20.71 -0.79
CA ALA A 190 10.11 -21.49 -0.58
C ALA A 190 10.84 -21.82 -1.89
N MET A 191 10.12 -21.92 -3.00
CA MET A 191 10.67 -22.13 -4.35
C MET A 191 11.13 -20.82 -5.02
N GLY A 192 11.02 -19.67 -4.33
CA GLY A 192 11.44 -18.38 -4.85
C GLY A 192 10.48 -17.77 -5.87
N VAL A 193 9.20 -18.18 -5.88
CA VAL A 193 8.14 -17.50 -6.65
C VAL A 193 8.01 -16.09 -6.11
N ALA A 194 7.97 -15.07 -6.98
CA ALA A 194 7.85 -13.68 -6.57
C ALA A 194 6.45 -13.39 -6.01
N GLY A 195 5.39 -13.91 -6.65
CA GLY A 195 4.04 -13.69 -6.17
C GLY A 195 3.01 -14.58 -6.84
N ILE A 196 1.79 -14.58 -6.29
CA ILE A 196 0.67 -15.39 -6.77
C ILE A 196 -0.56 -14.51 -7.00
N VAL A 197 -1.23 -14.73 -8.12
CA VAL A 197 -2.53 -14.14 -8.47
C VAL A 197 -3.56 -15.26 -8.52
N LEU A 198 -4.67 -15.09 -7.79
CA LEU A 198 -5.75 -16.09 -7.67
C LEU A 198 -7.11 -15.46 -7.93
N GLY A 199 -8.05 -16.25 -8.41
CA GLY A 199 -9.46 -15.87 -8.41
C GLY A 199 -9.98 -15.72 -6.98
N GLY A 200 -9.71 -16.71 -6.12
CA GLY A 200 -10.13 -16.71 -4.73
C GLY A 200 -9.07 -17.22 -3.76
N VAL A 201 -9.35 -17.12 -2.48
CA VAL A 201 -8.60 -17.75 -1.41
C VAL A 201 -9.52 -17.97 -0.20
N LEU A 202 -9.33 -19.05 0.54
CA LEU A 202 -9.98 -19.16 1.84
C LEU A 202 -9.25 -18.21 2.82
N ASP A 203 -10.01 -17.41 3.53
CA ASP A 203 -9.47 -16.49 4.54
C ASP A 203 -8.57 -17.21 5.56
N LYS A 204 -8.95 -18.43 5.95
CA LYS A 204 -8.13 -19.28 6.81
C LYS A 204 -6.74 -19.57 6.19
N ASP A 205 -6.70 -19.96 4.91
CA ASP A 205 -5.44 -20.31 4.23
C ASP A 205 -4.49 -19.09 4.14
N LEU A 206 -5.05 -17.90 3.88
CA LEU A 206 -4.28 -16.67 3.83
C LEU A 206 -3.74 -16.30 5.22
N ARG A 207 -4.57 -16.36 6.26
CA ARG A 207 -4.14 -16.07 7.65
C ARG A 207 -3.11 -17.08 8.16
N ASP A 208 -3.27 -18.37 7.89
CA ASP A 208 -2.31 -19.41 8.29
C ASP A 208 -0.96 -19.19 7.60
N PHE A 209 -0.98 -18.78 6.32
CA PHE A 209 0.21 -18.38 5.60
C PHE A 209 0.87 -17.15 6.24
N GLU A 210 0.12 -16.06 6.49
CA GLU A 210 0.62 -14.81 7.11
C GLU A 210 1.19 -15.06 8.52
N ALA A 211 0.51 -15.86 9.34
CA ALA A 211 1.00 -16.23 10.66
C ALA A 211 2.32 -16.99 10.61
N THR A 212 2.49 -17.85 9.60
CA THR A 212 3.76 -18.55 9.36
C THR A 212 4.87 -17.57 8.98
N GLN A 213 4.57 -16.55 8.18
CA GLN A 213 5.53 -15.51 7.80
C GLN A 213 5.92 -14.64 9.01
N ALA A 214 4.95 -14.23 9.84
CA ALA A 214 5.20 -13.45 11.05
C ALA A 214 6.15 -14.19 12.00
N ARG A 215 5.91 -15.48 12.27
CA ARG A 215 6.79 -16.30 13.10
C ARG A 215 8.21 -16.43 12.54
N ARG A 216 8.36 -16.52 11.21
CA ARG A 216 9.68 -16.56 10.58
C ARG A 216 10.47 -15.27 10.80
N ARG A 217 9.81 -14.10 10.68
CA ARG A 217 10.43 -12.80 10.96
C ARG A 217 10.87 -12.66 12.41
N GLU A 218 10.06 -13.11 13.36
CA GLU A 218 10.38 -13.09 14.80
C GLU A 218 11.63 -13.88 15.15
N VAL A 219 11.93 -14.97 14.41
CA VAL A 219 13.15 -15.77 14.62
C VAL A 219 14.32 -15.35 13.73
N GLY A 220 14.29 -14.16 13.15
CA GLY A 220 15.38 -13.61 12.34
C GLY A 220 15.47 -14.17 10.91
N GLY A 221 14.41 -14.76 10.40
CA GLY A 221 14.33 -15.17 8.98
C GLY A 221 14.35 -13.97 8.03
N VAL A 222 14.97 -14.16 6.87
CA VAL A 222 14.99 -13.14 5.82
C VAL A 222 13.55 -12.87 5.37
N ASP A 223 13.18 -11.61 5.29
CA ASP A 223 11.90 -11.17 4.75
C ASP A 223 12.01 -11.19 3.22
N ASP A 224 11.74 -12.37 2.62
CA ASP A 224 11.69 -12.49 1.18
C ASP A 224 10.46 -11.76 0.67
N ASP A 225 10.61 -10.95 -0.34
CA ASP A 225 9.51 -10.28 -0.99
C ASP A 225 8.60 -11.32 -1.67
N PHE A 226 7.37 -11.45 -1.19
CA PHE A 226 6.35 -12.33 -1.75
C PHE A 226 4.99 -11.68 -1.64
N ALA A 227 4.22 -11.72 -2.70
CA ALA A 227 2.90 -11.10 -2.76
C ALA A 227 1.81 -12.10 -3.17
N VAL A 228 0.63 -11.94 -2.60
CA VAL A 228 -0.59 -12.64 -3.02
C VAL A 228 -1.64 -11.59 -3.37
N VAL A 229 -2.29 -11.73 -4.52
CA VAL A 229 -3.44 -10.91 -4.92
C VAL A 229 -4.62 -11.81 -5.26
N VAL A 230 -5.77 -11.47 -4.68
CA VAL A 230 -7.06 -12.13 -4.88
C VAL A 230 -7.94 -11.23 -5.73
N LEU A 231 -8.42 -11.74 -6.85
CA LEU A 231 -9.09 -10.92 -7.85
C LEU A 231 -10.61 -10.90 -7.72
N GLU A 232 -11.26 -12.04 -7.41
CA GLU A 232 -12.71 -12.15 -7.47
C GLU A 232 -13.36 -12.18 -6.08
N GLY A 233 -12.74 -12.83 -5.10
CA GLY A 233 -13.33 -12.89 -3.75
C GLY A 233 -12.68 -13.88 -2.81
N TYR A 234 -13.22 -13.92 -1.59
CA TYR A 234 -12.82 -14.91 -0.60
C TYR A 234 -13.69 -16.16 -0.72
N GLY A 235 -13.04 -17.33 -0.71
CA GLY A 235 -13.66 -18.63 -0.92
C GLY A 235 -13.05 -19.37 -2.11
N LYS A 236 -13.71 -20.43 -2.55
CA LYS A 236 -13.36 -21.15 -3.79
C LYS A 236 -14.06 -20.47 -4.97
N VAL A 237 -13.45 -19.37 -5.44
CA VAL A 237 -13.96 -18.57 -6.55
C VAL A 237 -12.97 -18.66 -7.70
N GLY A 238 -13.42 -19.14 -8.88
CA GLY A 238 -12.60 -19.17 -10.09
C GLY A 238 -12.36 -17.77 -10.65
N LEU A 239 -11.31 -17.62 -11.44
CA LEU A 239 -11.15 -16.44 -12.27
C LEU A 239 -12.28 -16.34 -13.29
N ASP A 240 -12.66 -15.11 -13.62
CA ASP A 240 -13.51 -14.88 -14.79
C ASP A 240 -12.87 -15.48 -16.05
N ALA A 241 -13.68 -16.08 -16.92
CA ALA A 241 -13.17 -16.81 -18.09
C ALA A 241 -12.46 -15.91 -19.10
N GLU A 242 -12.97 -14.68 -19.32
CA GLU A 242 -12.36 -13.73 -20.25
C GLU A 242 -11.04 -13.17 -19.65
N LEU A 243 -11.03 -12.90 -18.34
CA LEU A 243 -9.82 -12.48 -17.65
C LEU A 243 -8.76 -13.59 -17.64
N PHE A 244 -9.15 -14.86 -17.49
CA PHE A 244 -8.23 -15.99 -17.55
C PHE A 244 -7.64 -16.15 -18.97
N ALA A 245 -8.47 -16.02 -20.00
CA ALA A 245 -8.00 -16.02 -21.38
C ALA A 245 -7.04 -14.85 -21.66
N TRP A 246 -7.32 -13.68 -21.08
CA TRP A 246 -6.44 -12.53 -21.15
C TRP A 246 -5.09 -12.81 -20.46
N PHE A 247 -5.04 -13.42 -19.28
CA PHE A 247 -3.79 -13.83 -18.63
C PHE A 247 -2.99 -14.82 -19.50
N ARG A 248 -3.68 -15.79 -20.13
CA ARG A 248 -3.02 -16.73 -21.04
C ARG A 248 -2.40 -16.06 -22.26
N ALA A 249 -3.05 -15.03 -22.78
CA ALA A 249 -2.52 -14.24 -23.91
C ALA A 249 -1.30 -13.38 -23.51
N HIS A 250 -1.16 -13.07 -22.21
CA HIS A 250 -0.06 -12.27 -21.66
C HIS A 250 0.92 -13.10 -20.80
N ASP A 251 0.92 -14.42 -20.97
CA ASP A 251 1.90 -15.31 -20.33
C ASP A 251 3.33 -14.91 -20.77
N GLY A 252 4.26 -14.78 -19.82
CA GLY A 252 5.60 -14.27 -20.08
C GLY A 252 5.76 -12.75 -20.08
N HIS A 253 4.68 -11.96 -20.02
CA HIS A 253 4.81 -10.51 -19.88
C HIS A 253 5.37 -10.13 -18.51
N LEU A 254 6.22 -9.09 -18.48
CA LEU A 254 6.68 -8.50 -17.23
C LEU A 254 5.51 -7.83 -16.51
N ALA A 255 5.49 -7.94 -15.20
CA ALA A 255 4.44 -7.40 -14.35
C ALA A 255 4.97 -6.97 -12.99
N SER A 256 4.21 -6.12 -12.31
CA SER A 256 4.43 -5.78 -10.90
C SER A 256 3.17 -6.04 -10.09
N LEU A 257 3.34 -6.75 -8.98
CA LEU A 257 2.26 -7.20 -8.11
C LEU A 257 2.38 -6.54 -6.73
N PHE A 258 1.33 -5.88 -6.29
CA PHE A 258 1.23 -5.20 -5.00
C PHE A 258 0.22 -5.95 -4.13
N GLY A 259 0.71 -6.77 -3.20
CA GLY A 259 -0.14 -7.57 -2.32
C GLY A 259 -0.95 -6.73 -1.35
N ASP A 260 -0.32 -5.71 -0.75
CA ASP A 260 -0.92 -4.78 0.22
C ASP A 260 -1.95 -3.80 -0.40
N ALA A 261 -1.89 -3.60 -1.72
CA ALA A 261 -2.83 -2.76 -2.46
C ALA A 261 -3.79 -3.56 -3.35
N ALA A 262 -3.63 -4.89 -3.42
CA ALA A 262 -4.36 -5.80 -4.29
C ALA A 262 -4.37 -5.32 -5.76
N ARG A 263 -3.19 -5.01 -6.31
CA ARG A 263 -3.02 -4.48 -7.67
C ARG A 263 -1.96 -5.28 -8.44
N LEU A 264 -2.23 -5.47 -9.72
CA LEU A 264 -1.28 -6.05 -10.66
C LEU A 264 -1.16 -5.11 -11.88
N TYR A 265 0.03 -4.65 -12.16
CA TYR A 265 0.37 -3.95 -13.41
C TYR A 265 1.00 -4.96 -14.37
N VAL A 266 0.45 -5.08 -15.57
CA VAL A 266 1.01 -5.90 -16.66
C VAL A 266 1.48 -4.95 -17.74
N TYR A 267 2.79 -4.95 -18.02
CA TYR A 267 3.39 -3.99 -18.94
C TYR A 267 3.10 -4.37 -20.38
N ASP A 268 2.99 -3.35 -21.21
CA ASP A 268 2.79 -3.48 -22.67
C ASP A 268 1.54 -4.32 -23.03
N ALA A 269 0.55 -4.37 -22.13
CA ALA A 269 -0.70 -5.10 -22.27
C ALA A 269 -1.89 -4.15 -22.46
N GLU A 270 -2.87 -4.58 -23.25
CA GLU A 270 -4.17 -3.92 -23.32
C GLU A 270 -4.98 -4.19 -22.06
N PRO A 271 -5.89 -3.28 -21.65
CA PRO A 271 -6.75 -3.50 -20.50
C PRO A 271 -7.52 -4.82 -20.60
N PRO A 272 -7.67 -5.58 -19.51
CA PRO A 272 -8.43 -6.82 -19.51
C PRO A 272 -9.90 -6.55 -19.85
N PRO A 273 -10.57 -7.43 -20.62
CA PRO A 273 -11.98 -7.28 -20.94
C PRO A 273 -12.88 -7.45 -19.72
N GLY A 274 -14.06 -6.87 -19.78
CA GLY A 274 -15.26 -7.26 -19.06
C GLY A 274 -15.25 -7.23 -17.53
N ARG A 275 -14.19 -6.76 -16.85
CA ARG A 275 -14.15 -6.80 -15.39
C ARG A 275 -15.21 -5.90 -14.75
N ARG A 276 -15.80 -6.41 -13.65
CA ARG A 276 -16.61 -5.60 -12.74
C ARG A 276 -15.83 -4.37 -12.34
N VAL A 277 -16.28 -3.23 -12.82
CA VAL A 277 -15.69 -1.94 -12.46
C VAL A 277 -16.06 -1.67 -11.00
N LEU A 278 -15.06 -1.64 -10.13
CA LEU A 278 -15.28 -1.21 -8.75
C LEU A 278 -15.77 0.24 -8.73
N PRO A 279 -16.71 0.58 -7.84
CA PRO A 279 -17.20 1.94 -7.71
C PRO A 279 -16.06 2.92 -7.44
N ARG A 280 -16.15 4.11 -8.01
CA ARG A 280 -15.19 5.21 -7.80
C ARG A 280 -15.76 6.22 -6.80
N PRO A 281 -14.91 7.00 -6.10
CA PRO A 281 -15.38 8.11 -5.30
C PRO A 281 -16.35 9.02 -6.07
N GLY A 282 -17.44 9.42 -5.42
CA GLY A 282 -18.55 10.16 -6.00
C GLY A 282 -19.62 9.28 -6.67
N SER A 283 -19.40 7.95 -6.80
CA SER A 283 -20.43 7.05 -7.33
C SER A 283 -21.56 6.84 -6.34
N ARG A 284 -22.80 6.78 -6.86
CA ARG A 284 -23.95 6.22 -6.15
C ARG A 284 -23.79 4.71 -6.04
N VAL A 285 -23.95 4.14 -4.84
CA VAL A 285 -23.69 2.72 -4.59
C VAL A 285 -24.80 2.08 -3.77
N VAL A 286 -24.96 0.77 -3.94
CA VAL A 286 -25.76 -0.10 -3.08
C VAL A 286 -24.88 -1.18 -2.49
N ALA A 287 -24.99 -1.41 -1.19
CA ALA A 287 -24.26 -2.48 -0.51
C ALA A 287 -25.04 -3.80 -0.57
N HIS A 288 -24.36 -4.88 -0.99
CA HIS A 288 -25.00 -6.21 -1.17
C HIS A 288 -24.76 -7.19 -0.03
N ARG A 289 -23.85 -6.89 0.91
CA ARG A 289 -23.48 -7.79 2.00
C ARG A 289 -23.75 -7.19 3.37
N ARG A 290 -24.06 -8.05 4.34
CA ARG A 290 -24.22 -7.64 5.74
C ARG A 290 -22.90 -7.03 6.28
N PRO A 291 -22.96 -6.08 7.22
CA PRO A 291 -24.17 -5.59 7.91
C PRO A 291 -24.97 -4.53 7.14
N PHE A 292 -24.50 -4.08 5.97
CA PHE A 292 -25.08 -2.95 5.23
C PHE A 292 -25.94 -3.36 4.02
N ALA A 293 -26.31 -4.66 3.89
CA ALA A 293 -27.06 -5.18 2.76
C ALA A 293 -28.34 -4.36 2.48
N GLY A 294 -28.54 -3.95 1.22
CA GLY A 294 -29.66 -3.11 0.78
C GLY A 294 -29.49 -1.61 1.06
N GLY A 295 -28.46 -1.19 1.79
CA GLY A 295 -28.18 0.22 2.03
C GLY A 295 -27.68 0.91 0.77
N ALA A 296 -28.34 2.01 0.39
CA ALA A 296 -27.92 2.90 -0.70
C ALA A 296 -27.20 4.13 -0.13
N GLY A 297 -26.25 4.69 -0.90
CA GLY A 297 -25.47 5.82 -0.47
C GLY A 297 -24.51 6.33 -1.54
N GLU A 298 -23.53 7.12 -1.12
CA GLU A 298 -22.46 7.65 -1.95
C GLU A 298 -21.11 7.12 -1.46
N LEU A 299 -20.28 6.60 -2.35
CA LEU A 299 -18.89 6.30 -2.05
C LEU A 299 -18.10 7.63 -1.99
N VAL A 300 -17.77 8.07 -0.77
CA VAL A 300 -17.11 9.36 -0.53
C VAL A 300 -15.64 9.30 -0.95
N ARG A 301 -14.93 8.24 -0.54
CA ARG A 301 -13.53 8.02 -0.91
C ARG A 301 -13.15 6.55 -0.79
N GLU A 302 -12.18 6.12 -1.57
CA GLU A 302 -11.47 4.86 -1.37
C GLU A 302 -10.39 5.03 -0.28
N LEU A 303 -10.23 4.02 0.55
CA LEU A 303 -9.15 3.98 1.54
C LEU A 303 -7.89 3.39 0.93
N ASP A 304 -6.74 3.86 1.39
CA ASP A 304 -5.45 3.35 0.93
C ASP A 304 -5.13 2.01 1.60
N GLY A 305 -4.65 1.05 0.81
CA GLY A 305 -4.32 -0.29 1.27
C GLY A 305 -5.55 -1.16 1.55
N LEU A 306 -5.34 -2.21 2.31
CA LEU A 306 -6.37 -3.17 2.71
C LEU A 306 -6.84 -2.87 4.14
N HIS A 307 -8.14 -2.92 4.36
CA HIS A 307 -8.76 -2.66 5.66
C HIS A 307 -9.57 -3.87 6.10
N ALA A 308 -9.37 -4.28 7.37
CA ALA A 308 -10.14 -5.36 7.96
C ALA A 308 -11.63 -4.96 8.04
N ASN A 309 -12.50 -5.83 7.54
CA ASN A 309 -13.94 -5.72 7.69
C ASN A 309 -14.40 -6.29 9.03
N HIS A 310 -15.71 -6.31 9.29
CA HIS A 310 -16.30 -6.87 10.52
C HIS A 310 -16.01 -8.37 10.75
N ALA A 311 -15.64 -9.09 9.70
CA ALA A 311 -15.21 -10.50 9.80
C ALA A 311 -13.69 -10.65 9.97
N GLY A 312 -12.95 -9.56 10.07
CA GLY A 312 -11.49 -9.56 10.17
C GLY A 312 -10.76 -9.78 8.84
N ILE A 313 -11.50 -9.81 7.72
CA ILE A 313 -10.93 -10.01 6.38
C ILE A 313 -10.41 -8.68 5.86
N ALA A 314 -9.13 -8.61 5.53
CA ALA A 314 -8.51 -7.44 4.93
C ALA A 314 -8.88 -7.33 3.45
N ALA A 315 -9.55 -6.23 3.07
CA ALA A 315 -10.02 -5.99 1.71
C ALA A 315 -9.91 -4.51 1.33
N ARG A 316 -9.80 -4.23 0.03
CA ARG A 316 -9.94 -2.87 -0.49
C ARG A 316 -11.30 -2.33 -0.10
N SER A 317 -11.31 -1.19 0.57
CA SER A 317 -12.51 -0.62 1.18
C SER A 317 -12.66 0.86 0.88
N GLY A 318 -13.86 1.37 1.02
CA GLY A 318 -14.15 2.79 0.88
C GLY A 318 -15.10 3.28 1.98
N ILE A 319 -15.11 4.58 2.19
CA ILE A 319 -16.06 5.24 3.08
C ILE A 319 -17.34 5.52 2.29
N VAL A 320 -18.44 4.92 2.75
CA VAL A 320 -19.79 5.16 2.20
C VAL A 320 -20.59 5.98 3.17
N ARG A 321 -21.19 7.06 2.67
CA ARG A 321 -22.21 7.84 3.35
C ARG A 321 -23.58 7.35 2.86
N PHE A 322 -24.27 6.61 3.71
CA PHE A 322 -25.59 6.06 3.42
C PHE A 322 -26.69 7.14 3.48
N ASP A 323 -27.80 6.89 2.78
CA ASP A 323 -28.95 7.81 2.73
C ASP A 323 -29.66 7.98 4.08
N ASP A 324 -29.50 7.05 5.00
CA ASP A 324 -29.98 7.13 6.38
C ASP A 324 -29.08 7.97 7.31
N GLY A 325 -28.05 8.63 6.76
CA GLY A 325 -27.11 9.51 7.48
C GLY A 325 -25.93 8.79 8.12
N ARG A 326 -25.90 7.45 8.11
CA ARG A 326 -24.74 6.69 8.64
C ARG A 326 -23.56 6.79 7.68
N THR A 327 -22.35 6.76 8.26
CA THR A 327 -21.11 6.64 7.51
C THR A 327 -20.37 5.38 7.96
N ALA A 328 -19.90 4.56 7.01
CA ALA A 328 -19.20 3.32 7.34
C ALA A 328 -18.12 2.99 6.31
N VAL A 329 -17.14 2.19 6.77
CA VAL A 329 -16.14 1.55 5.90
C VAL A 329 -16.75 0.28 5.33
N VAL A 330 -16.82 0.18 3.99
CA VAL A 330 -17.41 -0.96 3.29
C VAL A 330 -16.41 -1.48 2.25
N PRO A 331 -16.17 -2.81 2.18
CA PRO A 331 -15.36 -3.38 1.11
C PRO A 331 -15.92 -3.03 -0.26
N LEU A 332 -15.06 -2.56 -1.17
CA LEU A 332 -15.48 -2.16 -2.53
C LEU A 332 -16.14 -3.33 -3.29
N ALA A 333 -15.69 -4.56 -3.05
CA ALA A 333 -16.31 -5.75 -3.62
C ALA A 333 -17.77 -5.99 -3.17
N ASN A 334 -18.19 -5.39 -2.06
CA ASN A 334 -19.56 -5.48 -1.55
C ASN A 334 -20.47 -4.34 -2.06
N LEU A 335 -19.92 -3.45 -2.88
CA LEU A 335 -20.64 -2.30 -3.42
C LEU A 335 -20.90 -2.50 -4.92
N GLU A 336 -22.05 -2.07 -5.37
CA GLU A 336 -22.40 -1.96 -6.79
C GLU A 336 -22.75 -0.52 -7.09
N ALA A 337 -22.12 0.02 -8.16
CA ALA A 337 -22.45 1.35 -8.64
C ALA A 337 -23.85 1.31 -9.29
N THR A 338 -24.71 2.20 -8.85
CA THR A 338 -26.01 2.43 -9.51
C THR A 338 -25.85 3.60 -10.47
N GLU A 339 -26.23 3.44 -11.74
CA GLU A 339 -26.29 4.55 -12.68
C GLU A 339 -27.22 5.63 -12.13
N ARG A 340 -26.82 6.90 -12.22
CA ARG A 340 -27.75 8.00 -12.02
C ARG A 340 -28.81 7.89 -13.13
N ARG A 341 -30.05 7.55 -12.74
CA ARG A 341 -31.21 7.80 -13.61
C ARG A 341 -31.45 9.29 -13.76
#